data_f10afb7ec6699cf0245fed3349227af3
#
_entry.id   f10afb7ec6699cf0245fed3349227af3
#
_cell.length_a   1.000
_cell.length_b   1.000
_cell.length_c   1.000
_cell.angle_alpha   90.00
_cell.angle_beta   90.00
_cell.angle_gamma   90.00
#
_symmetry.space_group_name_H-M   'P 1'
#
loop_
_entity.id
_entity.type
_entity.pdbx_description
1 polymer ?
#
loop_
_entity_poly.entity_id
_entity_poly.type
_entity_poly.pdbx_seq_one_letter_code
_entity_poly.pdbx_strand_id
1 'polypeptide(L)'
;ELKRKINDNLVELCKTEFMRTFATHPEYRDEQSDWFSHPLGKSLSRVAMGPFGSNIKTDCFVDHGVPVLNGDNISGYLLSERSFRYVEDEKASQLKNSIAVSGDIVITHRGTLGQVALVPDKTKFDRYVISQSQFLLTCDQCALLPEYVLFYFHTDAGRRKLLANDNTTGVPSIAKPTSYIKALHIPIPPIELQQNWAVLVRATLAAVADNNLEMEKLTDFAQTLLSGLSR
;
A
#
# COMPACT_ATOMS: atom_id res chain seq x y z
N GLU A 1 18.05 -9.89 -11.45
CA GLU A 1 18.13 -10.75 -10.24
C GLU A 1 18.85 -10.04 -9.09
N LEU A 2 20.05 -9.48 -9.29
CA LEU A 2 20.82 -8.81 -8.23
C LEU A 2 20.05 -7.68 -7.55
N LYS A 3 19.42 -6.78 -8.31
CA LYS A 3 18.63 -5.67 -7.74
C LYS A 3 17.43 -6.14 -6.91
N ARG A 4 16.80 -7.25 -7.27
CA ARG A 4 15.72 -7.84 -6.44
C ARG A 4 16.25 -8.28 -5.09
N LYS A 5 17.37 -9.00 -5.05
CA LYS A 5 18.02 -9.42 -3.80
C LYS A 5 18.45 -8.22 -2.94
N ILE A 6 18.95 -7.16 -3.58
CA ILE A 6 19.28 -5.91 -2.87
C ILE A 6 18.01 -5.32 -2.24
N ASN A 7 16.92 -5.21 -2.99
CA ASN A 7 15.65 -4.69 -2.48
C ASN A 7 15.10 -5.54 -1.34
N ASP A 8 15.16 -6.87 -1.44
CA ASP A 8 14.72 -7.77 -0.38
C ASP A 8 15.53 -7.54 0.90
N ASN A 9 16.86 -7.39 0.80
CA ASN A 9 17.72 -7.11 1.94
C ASN A 9 17.44 -5.71 2.55
N LEU A 10 17.19 -4.71 1.71
CA LEU A 10 16.83 -3.36 2.16
C LEU A 10 15.50 -3.35 2.93
N VAL A 11 14.51 -4.05 2.43
CA VAL A 11 13.21 -4.20 3.12
C VAL A 11 13.40 -4.97 4.43
N GLU A 12 14.20 -6.04 4.45
CA GLU A 12 14.45 -6.81 5.65
C GLU A 12 15.19 -5.99 6.72
N LEU A 13 16.10 -5.09 6.31
CA LEU A 13 16.70 -4.12 7.22
C LEU A 13 15.63 -3.22 7.87
N CYS A 14 14.70 -2.67 7.07
CA CYS A 14 13.61 -1.85 7.60
C CYS A 14 12.72 -2.61 8.58
N LYS A 15 12.41 -3.89 8.29
CA LYS A 15 11.65 -4.77 9.20
C LYS A 15 12.38 -4.97 10.52
N THR A 16 13.67 -5.26 10.45
CA THR A 16 14.51 -5.45 11.64
C THR A 16 14.52 -4.18 12.50
N GLU A 17 14.69 -3.01 11.88
CA GLU A 17 14.66 -1.73 12.58
C GLU A 17 13.27 -1.42 13.15
N PHE A 18 12.18 -1.77 12.45
CA PHE A 18 10.82 -1.65 12.98
C PHE A 18 10.66 -2.49 14.24
N MET A 19 11.06 -3.76 14.19
CA MET A 19 10.96 -4.68 15.34
C MET A 19 11.81 -4.18 16.50
N ARG A 20 13.03 -3.71 16.24
CA ARG A 20 13.94 -3.17 17.26
C ARG A 20 13.40 -1.90 17.92
N THR A 21 12.83 -1.00 17.12
CA THR A 21 12.37 0.32 17.60
C THR A 21 11.04 0.24 18.33
N PHE A 22 10.10 -0.54 17.80
CA PHE A 22 8.72 -0.54 18.30
C PHE A 22 8.35 -1.83 19.04
N ALA A 23 8.59 -3.00 18.46
CA ALA A 23 8.07 -4.24 18.98
C ALA A 23 8.76 -4.73 20.28
N THR A 24 9.94 -4.17 20.59
CA THR A 24 10.62 -4.38 21.88
C THR A 24 10.12 -3.43 22.96
N HIS A 25 9.41 -2.36 22.60
CA HIS A 25 8.88 -1.40 23.59
C HIS A 25 7.73 -2.03 24.39
N PRO A 26 7.70 -1.88 25.72
CA PRO A 26 6.64 -2.45 26.56
C PRO A 26 5.23 -2.09 26.09
N GLU A 27 5.00 -0.83 25.75
CA GLU A 27 3.69 -0.31 25.32
C GLU A 27 3.19 -0.88 23.98
N TYR A 28 4.08 -1.41 23.14
CA TYR A 28 3.70 -2.04 21.87
C TYR A 28 2.84 -3.30 22.04
N ARG A 29 3.00 -4.01 23.17
CA ARG A 29 2.30 -5.28 23.48
C ARG A 29 1.19 -5.11 24.49
N ASP A 30 1.18 -3.99 25.21
CA ASP A 30 0.17 -3.69 26.21
C ASP A 30 -1.00 -2.93 25.58
N GLU A 31 -2.10 -3.63 25.30
CA GLU A 31 -3.30 -3.03 24.72
C GLU A 31 -4.01 -2.02 25.64
N GLN A 32 -3.58 -1.89 26.90
CA GLN A 32 -4.04 -0.86 27.84
C GLN A 32 -3.13 0.36 27.86
N SER A 33 -1.99 0.33 27.14
CA SER A 33 -1.05 1.43 27.07
C SER A 33 -1.60 2.64 26.29
N ASP A 34 -0.95 3.78 26.45
CA ASP A 34 -1.29 5.01 25.72
C ASP A 34 -1.16 4.84 24.20
N TRP A 35 -0.34 3.88 23.72
CA TRP A 35 -0.22 3.59 22.28
C TRP A 35 -1.49 3.00 21.68
N PHE A 36 -2.40 2.47 22.49
CA PHE A 36 -3.71 1.96 22.06
C PHE A 36 -4.89 2.86 22.46
N SER A 37 -4.61 4.09 22.92
CA SER A 37 -5.60 4.99 23.52
C SER A 37 -6.79 5.35 22.62
N HIS A 38 -6.63 5.18 21.30
CA HIS A 38 -7.71 5.50 20.36
C HIS A 38 -7.70 4.58 19.12
N PRO A 39 -8.85 4.45 18.44
CA PRO A 39 -8.94 3.66 17.22
C PRO A 39 -8.17 4.33 16.07
N LEU A 40 -7.63 3.52 15.15
CA LEU A 40 -6.82 3.93 14.01
C LEU A 40 -7.46 5.06 13.19
N GLY A 41 -8.79 5.04 13.06
CA GLY A 41 -9.53 6.04 12.31
C GLY A 41 -9.33 7.48 12.77
N LYS A 42 -8.92 7.71 14.03
CA LYS A 42 -8.63 9.06 14.54
C LYS A 42 -7.28 9.62 14.04
N SER A 43 -6.40 8.75 13.58
CA SER A 43 -5.09 9.11 13.01
C SER A 43 -5.08 9.00 11.47
N LEU A 44 -6.25 8.87 10.85
CA LEU A 44 -6.40 8.84 9.41
C LEU A 44 -7.19 10.06 8.93
N SER A 45 -6.63 10.78 7.96
CA SER A 45 -7.31 11.89 7.29
C SER A 45 -8.35 11.40 6.28
N ARG A 46 -8.14 10.18 5.71
CA ARG A 46 -9.04 9.59 4.71
C ARG A 46 -9.00 8.07 4.76
N VAL A 47 -10.18 7.47 4.57
CA VAL A 47 -10.36 6.04 4.26
C VAL A 47 -11.39 5.93 3.15
N ALA A 48 -11.03 5.32 2.02
CA ALA A 48 -11.90 5.27 0.86
C ALA A 48 -11.86 3.90 0.17
N MET A 49 -13.03 3.46 -0.31
CA MET A 49 -13.17 2.22 -1.08
C MET A 49 -12.85 2.44 -2.56
N GLY A 50 -12.44 1.38 -3.21
CA GLY A 50 -12.47 1.31 -4.66
C GLY A 50 -13.90 1.44 -5.21
N PRO A 51 -14.05 1.76 -6.50
CA PRO A 51 -15.35 1.98 -7.11
C PRO A 51 -16.17 0.69 -7.13
N PHE A 52 -17.49 0.81 -6.98
CA PHE A 52 -18.38 -0.32 -7.22
C PHE A 52 -18.27 -0.79 -8.69
N GLY A 53 -18.47 -2.09 -8.93
CA GLY A 53 -18.33 -2.67 -10.28
C GLY A 53 -19.20 -2.02 -11.34
N SER A 54 -20.36 -1.43 -10.96
CA SER A 54 -21.21 -0.63 -11.87
C SER A 54 -20.54 0.67 -12.33
N ASN A 55 -19.61 1.21 -11.54
CA ASN A 55 -18.94 2.48 -11.82
C ASN A 55 -17.64 2.33 -12.68
N ILE A 56 -17.13 1.11 -12.80
CA ILE A 56 -15.95 0.80 -13.62
C ILE A 56 -16.17 -0.54 -14.32
N LYS A 57 -16.77 -0.48 -15.51
CA LYS A 57 -17.03 -1.64 -16.37
C LYS A 57 -15.90 -1.83 -17.37
N THR A 58 -15.93 -2.95 -18.08
CA THR A 58 -14.94 -3.32 -19.08
C THR A 58 -14.82 -2.31 -20.22
N ASP A 59 -15.93 -1.65 -20.57
CA ASP A 59 -16.01 -0.61 -21.60
C ASP A 59 -15.40 0.74 -21.19
N CYS A 60 -15.09 0.92 -19.91
CA CYS A 60 -14.39 2.11 -19.41
C CYS A 60 -12.87 2.08 -19.60
N PHE A 61 -12.31 0.92 -19.98
CA PHE A 61 -10.86 0.79 -20.11
C PHE A 61 -10.39 1.24 -21.49
N VAL A 62 -9.26 1.94 -21.49
CA VAL A 62 -8.57 2.50 -22.65
C VAL A 62 -7.11 2.06 -22.65
N ASP A 63 -6.40 2.28 -23.77
CA ASP A 63 -4.99 1.89 -23.87
C ASP A 63 -4.05 2.82 -23.10
N HIS A 64 -4.44 4.07 -22.86
CA HIS A 64 -3.66 5.07 -22.16
C HIS A 64 -4.56 5.97 -21.30
N GLY A 65 -4.01 6.53 -20.21
CA GLY A 65 -4.74 7.40 -19.31
C GLY A 65 -4.31 7.22 -17.85
N VAL A 66 -5.28 7.32 -16.92
CA VAL A 66 -5.03 7.11 -15.49
C VAL A 66 -5.00 5.61 -15.19
N PRO A 67 -3.91 5.08 -14.60
CA PRO A 67 -3.80 3.65 -14.32
C PRO A 67 -4.76 3.20 -13.24
N VAL A 68 -5.31 1.99 -13.42
CA VAL A 68 -6.17 1.30 -12.45
C VAL A 68 -5.38 0.18 -11.79
N LEU A 69 -5.30 0.21 -10.47
CA LEU A 69 -4.59 -0.79 -9.68
C LEU A 69 -5.34 -2.11 -9.67
N ASN A 70 -4.57 -3.18 -9.64
CA ASN A 70 -5.05 -4.54 -9.44
C ASN A 70 -4.25 -5.22 -8.31
N GLY A 71 -4.52 -6.51 -8.02
CA GLY A 71 -3.84 -7.22 -6.93
C GLY A 71 -2.32 -7.35 -7.13
N ASP A 72 -1.85 -7.45 -8.39
CA ASP A 72 -0.42 -7.62 -8.68
C ASP A 72 0.36 -6.34 -8.35
N ASN A 73 -0.29 -5.17 -8.43
CA ASN A 73 0.34 -3.91 -8.08
C ASN A 73 0.57 -3.76 -6.56
N ILE A 74 -0.13 -4.54 -5.73
CA ILE A 74 -0.10 -4.45 -4.25
C ILE A 74 0.62 -5.66 -3.64
N SER A 75 1.45 -6.34 -4.40
CA SER A 75 2.10 -7.59 -3.95
C SER A 75 3.33 -7.39 -3.05
N GLY A 76 3.84 -6.18 -2.93
CA GLY A 76 5.04 -5.83 -2.14
C GLY A 76 4.79 -4.70 -1.15
N TYR A 77 5.87 -4.16 -0.58
CA TYR A 77 5.82 -3.00 0.31
C TYR A 77 5.50 -1.70 -0.43
N LEU A 78 6.00 -1.57 -1.65
CA LEU A 78 5.72 -0.44 -2.51
C LEU A 78 4.81 -0.86 -3.67
N LEU A 79 4.03 0.09 -4.15
CA LEU A 79 3.24 -0.08 -5.36
C LEU A 79 4.13 -0.54 -6.52
N SER A 80 3.74 -1.62 -7.19
CA SER A 80 4.37 -2.09 -8.44
C SER A 80 3.69 -1.44 -9.63
N GLU A 81 4.48 -0.76 -10.47
CA GLU A 81 3.96 0.01 -11.60
C GLU A 81 3.95 -0.78 -12.92
N ARG A 82 3.40 -1.99 -12.88
CA ARG A 82 3.34 -2.92 -14.03
C ARG A 82 1.92 -3.34 -14.35
N SER A 83 1.70 -3.67 -15.62
CA SER A 83 0.47 -4.34 -16.08
C SER A 83 -0.81 -3.62 -15.70
N PHE A 84 -0.86 -2.32 -15.93
CA PHE A 84 -2.06 -1.52 -15.71
C PHE A 84 -3.10 -1.71 -16.81
N ARG A 85 -4.36 -1.56 -16.43
CA ARG A 85 -5.42 -1.05 -17.29
C ARG A 85 -5.55 0.44 -17.04
N TYR A 86 -6.10 1.18 -17.99
CA TYR A 86 -6.22 2.62 -17.87
C TYR A 86 -7.67 3.03 -18.05
N VAL A 87 -8.01 4.17 -17.46
CA VAL A 87 -9.27 4.87 -17.71
C VAL A 87 -8.97 6.30 -18.15
N GLU A 88 -9.89 6.92 -18.87
CA GLU A 88 -9.78 8.33 -19.27
C GLU A 88 -9.73 9.24 -18.03
N ASP A 89 -9.07 10.40 -18.18
CA ASP A 89 -8.96 11.42 -17.12
C ASP A 89 -10.32 11.88 -16.59
N GLU A 90 -11.28 12.02 -17.49
CA GLU A 90 -12.65 12.37 -17.13
C GLU A 90 -13.28 11.29 -16.25
N LYS A 91 -13.09 10.02 -16.61
CA LYS A 91 -13.57 8.88 -15.82
C LYS A 91 -12.90 8.81 -14.45
N ALA A 92 -11.60 9.00 -14.37
CA ALA A 92 -10.87 9.06 -13.11
C ALA A 92 -11.38 10.20 -12.22
N SER A 93 -11.71 11.35 -12.79
CA SER A 93 -12.28 12.51 -12.08
C SER A 93 -13.66 12.22 -11.47
N GLN A 94 -14.48 11.40 -12.14
CA GLN A 94 -15.74 10.89 -11.59
C GLN A 94 -15.51 9.94 -10.41
N LEU A 95 -14.37 9.23 -10.38
CA LEU A 95 -13.96 8.28 -9.34
C LEU A 95 -13.05 8.90 -8.25
N LYS A 96 -13.14 10.21 -8.04
CA LYS A 96 -12.27 10.99 -7.15
C LYS A 96 -12.06 10.39 -5.75
N ASN A 97 -13.07 9.72 -5.21
CA ASN A 97 -12.97 9.07 -3.90
C ASN A 97 -12.10 7.79 -3.93
N SER A 98 -11.87 7.22 -5.10
CA SER A 98 -11.07 6.01 -5.31
C SER A 98 -9.69 6.30 -5.91
N ILE A 99 -9.24 7.55 -5.84
CA ILE A 99 -7.92 7.96 -6.32
C ILE A 99 -6.91 7.80 -5.19
N ALA A 100 -5.85 7.05 -5.44
CA ALA A 100 -4.66 6.95 -4.62
C ALA A 100 -3.56 7.86 -5.18
N VAL A 101 -2.82 8.49 -4.27
CA VAL A 101 -1.68 9.38 -4.57
C VAL A 101 -0.49 9.00 -3.68
N SER A 102 0.69 9.61 -3.93
CA SER A 102 1.86 9.45 -3.07
C SER A 102 1.51 9.57 -1.57
N GLY A 103 2.04 8.67 -0.76
CA GLY A 103 1.80 8.58 0.67
C GLY A 103 0.53 7.81 1.08
N ASP A 104 -0.34 7.45 0.15
CA ASP A 104 -1.48 6.59 0.45
C ASP A 104 -1.05 5.13 0.64
N ILE A 105 -1.70 4.44 1.58
CA ILE A 105 -1.61 2.99 1.76
C ILE A 105 -2.79 2.35 1.04
N VAL A 106 -2.52 1.41 0.15
CA VAL A 106 -3.56 0.62 -0.55
C VAL A 106 -3.59 -0.78 0.02
N ILE A 107 -4.79 -1.27 0.33
CA ILE A 107 -5.02 -2.57 0.96
C ILE A 107 -6.03 -3.38 0.15
N THR A 108 -5.73 -4.65 -0.10
CA THR A 108 -6.65 -5.58 -0.75
C THR A 108 -7.58 -6.19 0.29
N HIS A 109 -8.89 -5.94 0.14
CA HIS A 109 -9.92 -6.47 1.05
C HIS A 109 -10.73 -7.62 0.47
N ARG A 110 -10.52 -7.98 -0.81
CA ARG A 110 -11.25 -9.06 -1.49
C ARG A 110 -10.32 -9.81 -2.44
N GLY A 111 -10.37 -11.14 -2.41
CA GLY A 111 -9.48 -12.02 -3.16
C GLY A 111 -8.22 -12.35 -2.36
N THR A 112 -7.06 -11.88 -2.78
CA THR A 112 -5.80 -12.07 -2.03
C THR A 112 -5.75 -11.11 -0.85
N LEU A 113 -6.34 -11.52 0.28
CA LEU A 113 -6.49 -10.67 1.46
C LEU A 113 -5.16 -10.28 2.09
N GLY A 114 -5.14 -9.05 2.63
CA GLY A 114 -4.04 -8.56 3.46
C GLY A 114 -2.79 -8.19 2.67
N GLN A 115 -2.89 -7.98 1.36
CA GLN A 115 -1.88 -7.25 0.60
C GLN A 115 -1.95 -5.78 1.00
N VAL A 116 -0.80 -5.19 1.32
CA VAL A 116 -0.67 -3.79 1.76
C VAL A 116 0.53 -3.19 1.06
N ALA A 117 0.34 -2.08 0.36
CA ALA A 117 1.44 -1.36 -0.28
C ALA A 117 1.31 0.15 -0.10
N LEU A 118 2.45 0.82 0.00
CA LEU A 118 2.58 2.28 -0.02
C LEU A 118 2.73 2.76 -1.46
N VAL A 119 2.02 3.82 -1.82
CA VAL A 119 2.30 4.59 -3.04
C VAL A 119 3.53 5.46 -2.78
N PRO A 120 4.68 5.18 -3.42
CA PRO A 120 5.91 5.91 -3.14
C PRO A 120 5.88 7.34 -3.70
N ASP A 121 6.81 8.20 -3.25
CA ASP A 121 6.89 9.59 -3.72
C ASP A 121 7.27 9.69 -5.20
N LYS A 122 8.13 8.78 -5.68
CA LYS A 122 8.52 8.71 -7.08
C LYS A 122 7.75 7.62 -7.79
N THR A 123 6.84 8.01 -8.65
CA THR A 123 5.99 7.15 -9.47
C THR A 123 5.96 7.63 -10.91
N LYS A 124 5.55 6.75 -11.84
CA LYS A 124 5.35 7.11 -13.26
C LYS A 124 4.12 8.00 -13.47
N PHE A 125 3.16 7.93 -12.57
CA PHE A 125 1.87 8.61 -12.67
C PHE A 125 1.58 9.35 -11.37
N ASP A 126 0.98 10.53 -11.46
CA ASP A 126 0.65 11.36 -10.29
C ASP A 126 -0.51 10.79 -9.46
N ARG A 127 -1.31 9.90 -10.05
CA ARG A 127 -2.51 9.33 -9.44
C ARG A 127 -2.87 7.97 -10.02
N TYR A 128 -3.58 7.18 -9.20
CA TYR A 128 -4.04 5.83 -9.54
C TYR A 128 -5.49 5.65 -9.12
N VAL A 129 -6.30 4.99 -9.92
CA VAL A 129 -7.62 4.51 -9.47
C VAL A 129 -7.43 3.17 -8.78
N ILE A 130 -7.84 3.02 -7.52
CA ILE A 130 -7.84 1.71 -6.85
C ILE A 130 -9.00 0.85 -7.38
N SER A 131 -8.82 -0.47 -7.44
CA SER A 131 -9.86 -1.38 -7.90
C SER A 131 -10.97 -1.59 -6.87
N GLN A 132 -12.08 -2.17 -7.32
CA GLN A 132 -13.19 -2.54 -6.43
C GLN A 132 -12.83 -3.53 -5.30
N SER A 133 -11.69 -4.22 -5.42
CA SER A 133 -11.19 -5.17 -4.43
C SER A 133 -10.26 -4.52 -3.40
N GLN A 134 -10.07 -3.21 -3.48
CA GLN A 134 -9.13 -2.45 -2.68
C GLN A 134 -9.82 -1.32 -1.92
N PHE A 135 -9.19 -0.88 -0.85
CA PHE A 135 -9.46 0.38 -0.19
C PHE A 135 -8.13 1.07 0.13
N LEU A 136 -8.18 2.36 0.38
CA LEU A 136 -6.99 3.14 0.71
C LEU A 136 -7.13 3.85 2.06
N LEU A 137 -5.98 4.13 2.65
CA LEU A 137 -5.80 4.94 3.85
C LEU A 137 -4.88 6.10 3.53
N THR A 138 -5.27 7.30 3.93
CA THR A 138 -4.38 8.46 4.01
C THR A 138 -4.15 8.78 5.49
N CYS A 139 -2.92 8.74 5.95
CA CYS A 139 -2.58 9.04 7.33
C CYS A 139 -2.63 10.55 7.62
N ASP A 140 -3.02 10.90 8.84
CA ASP A 140 -2.71 12.22 9.38
C ASP A 140 -1.25 12.20 9.86
N GLN A 141 -0.36 12.75 9.05
CA GLN A 141 1.09 12.67 9.31
C GLN A 141 1.54 13.50 10.54
N CYS A 142 0.64 14.26 11.15
CA CYS A 142 0.91 14.86 12.46
C CYS A 142 0.81 13.85 13.62
N ALA A 143 0.13 12.70 13.39
CA ALA A 143 -0.11 11.69 14.41
C ALA A 143 0.41 10.29 14.00
N LEU A 144 0.39 9.96 12.72
CA LEU A 144 0.68 8.62 12.22
C LEU A 144 1.36 8.65 10.85
N LEU A 145 2.54 8.07 10.74
CA LEU A 145 3.26 7.99 9.46
C LEU A 145 2.78 6.79 8.63
N PRO A 146 2.63 6.94 7.31
CA PRO A 146 2.23 5.85 6.42
C PRO A 146 3.25 4.70 6.42
N GLU A 147 4.53 4.99 6.57
CA GLU A 147 5.57 3.97 6.68
C GLU A 147 5.36 3.08 7.92
N TYR A 148 4.96 3.68 9.06
CA TYR A 148 4.66 2.90 10.26
C TYR A 148 3.47 1.94 10.03
N VAL A 149 2.38 2.43 9.44
CA VAL A 149 1.20 1.62 9.10
C VAL A 149 1.56 0.49 8.14
N LEU A 150 2.35 0.78 7.11
CA LEU A 150 2.87 -0.20 6.16
C LEU A 150 3.58 -1.34 6.88
N PHE A 151 4.61 -1.02 7.67
CA PHE A 151 5.42 -2.04 8.35
C PHE A 151 4.62 -2.76 9.43
N TYR A 152 3.75 -2.06 10.16
CA TYR A 152 2.88 -2.69 11.15
C TYR A 152 2.01 -3.79 10.51
N PHE A 153 1.30 -3.51 9.43
CA PHE A 153 0.44 -4.51 8.78
C PHE A 153 1.21 -5.63 8.07
N HIS A 154 2.50 -5.47 7.86
CA HIS A 154 3.39 -6.54 7.42
C HIS A 154 3.95 -7.40 8.56
N THR A 155 3.74 -7.03 9.85
CA THR A 155 4.03 -7.92 10.99
C THR A 155 2.94 -8.98 11.13
N ASP A 156 3.28 -10.12 11.80
CA ASP A 156 2.29 -11.16 12.11
C ASP A 156 1.15 -10.62 12.97
N ALA A 157 1.44 -9.73 13.92
CA ALA A 157 0.43 -9.10 14.78
C ALA A 157 -0.50 -8.19 13.96
N GLY A 158 0.04 -7.33 13.14
CA GLY A 158 -0.72 -6.42 12.28
C GLY A 158 -1.54 -7.18 11.25
N ARG A 159 -0.96 -8.20 10.61
CA ARG A 159 -1.66 -9.06 9.66
C ARG A 159 -2.84 -9.79 10.31
N ARG A 160 -2.64 -10.38 11.49
CA ARG A 160 -3.75 -11.01 12.25
C ARG A 160 -4.86 -10.02 12.57
N LYS A 161 -4.53 -8.81 13.04
CA LYS A 161 -5.52 -7.77 13.32
C LYS A 161 -6.25 -7.33 12.04
N LEU A 162 -5.54 -7.14 10.93
CA LEU A 162 -6.14 -6.75 9.66
C LEU A 162 -7.16 -7.79 9.16
N LEU A 163 -6.87 -9.08 9.33
CA LEU A 163 -7.67 -10.18 8.83
C LEU A 163 -8.66 -10.76 9.86
N ALA A 164 -8.72 -10.24 11.09
CA ALA A 164 -9.58 -10.80 12.15
C ALA A 164 -11.09 -10.68 11.84
N ASN A 165 -11.49 -9.88 10.86
CA ASN A 165 -12.88 -9.74 10.41
C ASN A 165 -13.06 -10.25 8.98
N ASP A 166 -12.31 -11.28 8.60
CA ASP A 166 -12.46 -11.89 7.28
C ASP A 166 -13.69 -12.79 7.21
N ASN A 167 -14.27 -12.85 6.04
CA ASN A 167 -15.35 -13.79 5.70
C ASN A 167 -14.80 -14.79 4.68
N THR A 168 -14.73 -16.05 5.10
CA THR A 168 -14.22 -17.15 4.27
C THR A 168 -15.27 -17.84 3.42
N THR A 169 -16.56 -17.48 3.57
CA THR A 169 -17.65 -18.05 2.78
C THR A 169 -17.66 -17.44 1.37
N GLY A 170 -17.29 -18.22 0.36
CA GLY A 170 -17.20 -17.74 -1.04
C GLY A 170 -15.85 -17.10 -1.34
N VAL A 171 -15.85 -15.91 -1.99
CA VAL A 171 -14.60 -15.17 -2.24
C VAL A 171 -14.15 -14.53 -0.93
N PRO A 172 -12.93 -14.84 -0.42
CA PRO A 172 -12.43 -14.28 0.82
C PRO A 172 -12.50 -12.75 0.82
N SER A 173 -13.03 -12.16 1.89
CA SER A 173 -13.18 -10.71 1.99
C SER A 173 -13.21 -10.21 3.44
N ILE A 174 -12.65 -9.02 3.67
CA ILE A 174 -12.80 -8.31 4.95
C ILE A 174 -14.20 -7.67 4.96
N ALA A 175 -15.00 -8.01 5.96
CA ALA A 175 -16.33 -7.47 6.10
C ALA A 175 -16.31 -5.98 6.49
N LYS A 176 -17.08 -5.13 5.77
CA LYS A 176 -17.16 -3.67 6.00
C LYS A 176 -15.77 -3.01 6.19
N PRO A 177 -14.83 -3.17 5.24
CA PRO A 177 -13.40 -2.91 5.48
C PRO A 177 -13.10 -1.49 5.95
N THR A 178 -13.80 -0.47 5.45
CA THR A 178 -13.57 0.93 5.86
C THR A 178 -14.04 1.21 7.29
N SER A 179 -15.15 0.65 7.71
CA SER A 179 -15.64 0.78 9.09
C SER A 179 -14.78 -0.03 10.05
N TYR A 180 -14.38 -1.25 9.61
CA TYR A 180 -13.52 -2.14 10.39
C TYR A 180 -12.17 -1.49 10.66
N ILE A 181 -11.47 -1.02 9.63
CA ILE A 181 -10.14 -0.42 9.77
C ILE A 181 -10.17 0.84 10.64
N LYS A 182 -11.23 1.66 10.53
CA LYS A 182 -11.39 2.86 11.37
C LYS A 182 -11.58 2.53 12.84
N ALA A 183 -12.24 1.41 13.16
CA ALA A 183 -12.48 0.97 14.53
C ALA A 183 -11.32 0.16 15.13
N LEU A 184 -10.34 -0.23 14.31
CA LEU A 184 -9.23 -1.08 14.72
C LEU A 184 -8.31 -0.35 15.69
N HIS A 185 -7.95 -0.99 16.82
CA HIS A 185 -6.92 -0.51 17.73
C HIS A 185 -5.60 -1.19 17.38
N ILE A 186 -4.61 -0.38 17.04
CA ILE A 186 -3.23 -0.78 16.82
C ILE A 186 -2.33 0.07 17.73
N PRO A 187 -1.12 -0.39 18.06
CA PRO A 187 -0.19 0.49 18.79
C PRO A 187 0.19 1.67 17.91
N ILE A 188 -0.02 2.89 18.40
CA ILE A 188 0.37 4.13 17.72
C ILE A 188 1.41 4.82 18.60
N PRO A 189 2.71 4.66 18.29
CA PRO A 189 3.77 5.29 19.08
C PRO A 189 3.76 6.80 18.93
N PRO A 190 4.37 7.55 19.87
CA PRO A 190 4.58 8.98 19.72
C PRO A 190 5.18 9.34 18.37
N ILE A 191 4.72 10.44 17.78
CA ILE A 191 5.10 10.86 16.42
C ILE A 191 6.61 11.06 16.26
N GLU A 192 7.27 11.58 17.30
CA GLU A 192 8.71 11.79 17.29
C GLU A 192 9.49 10.47 17.15
N LEU A 193 9.01 9.40 17.79
CA LEU A 193 9.61 8.08 17.67
C LEU A 193 9.44 7.52 16.26
N GLN A 194 8.24 7.69 15.68
CA GLN A 194 7.97 7.32 14.29
C GLN A 194 8.86 8.11 13.32
N GLN A 195 8.99 9.43 13.50
CA GLN A 195 9.80 10.30 12.66
C GLN A 195 11.28 9.92 12.68
N ASN A 196 11.84 9.67 13.87
CA ASN A 196 13.24 9.25 14.02
C ASN A 196 13.51 7.94 13.29
N TRP A 197 12.61 6.97 13.40
CA TRP A 197 12.69 5.69 12.69
C TRP A 197 12.50 5.88 11.17
N ALA A 198 11.57 6.73 10.76
CA ALA A 198 11.24 6.95 9.36
C ALA A 198 12.37 7.56 8.53
N VAL A 199 13.33 8.25 9.14
CA VAL A 199 14.50 8.82 8.42
C VAL A 199 15.22 7.74 7.62
N LEU A 200 15.59 6.65 8.28
CA LEU A 200 16.26 5.51 7.62
C LEU A 200 15.33 4.84 6.61
N VAL A 201 14.09 4.59 7.02
CA VAL A 201 13.13 3.83 6.22
C VAL A 201 12.76 4.53 4.93
N ARG A 202 12.52 5.84 4.96
CA ARG A 202 12.24 6.64 3.76
C ARG A 202 13.38 6.59 2.76
N ALA A 203 14.62 6.79 3.22
CA ALA A 203 15.79 6.69 2.35
C ALA A 203 15.90 5.29 1.72
N THR A 204 15.64 4.26 2.51
CA THR A 204 15.70 2.87 2.05
C THR A 204 14.58 2.55 1.06
N LEU A 205 13.34 2.93 1.36
CA LEU A 205 12.20 2.73 0.44
C LEU A 205 12.37 3.54 -0.86
N ALA A 206 12.95 4.74 -0.80
CA ALA A 206 13.27 5.52 -2.00
C ALA A 206 14.29 4.77 -2.89
N ALA A 207 15.34 4.17 -2.31
CA ALA A 207 16.29 3.35 -3.04
C ALA A 207 15.64 2.10 -3.66
N VAL A 208 14.71 1.46 -2.95
CA VAL A 208 13.91 0.34 -3.47
C VAL A 208 13.05 0.78 -4.65
N ALA A 209 12.38 1.94 -4.54
CA ALA A 209 11.57 2.51 -5.62
C ALA A 209 12.42 2.81 -6.86
N ASP A 210 13.56 3.49 -6.68
CA ASP A 210 14.49 3.79 -7.79
C ASP A 210 14.98 2.50 -8.48
N ASN A 211 15.34 1.47 -7.71
CA ASN A 211 15.72 0.16 -8.25
C ASN A 211 14.59 -0.51 -9.04
N ASN A 212 13.35 -0.43 -8.55
CA ASN A 212 12.18 -0.98 -9.24
C ASN A 212 11.95 -0.29 -10.58
N LEU A 213 11.98 1.04 -10.62
CA LEU A 213 11.83 1.83 -11.84
C LEU A 213 12.93 1.51 -12.87
N GLU A 214 14.17 1.32 -12.41
CA GLU A 214 15.27 0.93 -13.31
C GLU A 214 15.09 -0.49 -13.86
N MET A 215 14.69 -1.44 -13.00
CA MET A 215 14.42 -2.82 -13.45
C MET A 215 13.28 -2.87 -14.48
N GLU A 216 12.26 -2.03 -14.33
CA GLU A 216 11.18 -1.93 -15.31
C GLU A 216 11.67 -1.39 -16.65
N LYS A 217 12.42 -0.27 -16.65
CA LYS A 217 13.01 0.29 -17.87
C LYS A 217 13.88 -0.72 -18.61
N LEU A 218 14.69 -1.49 -17.88
CA LEU A 218 15.54 -2.53 -18.46
C LEU A 218 14.72 -3.67 -19.05
N THR A 219 13.59 -4.03 -18.42
CA THR A 219 12.68 -5.08 -18.93
C THR A 219 11.99 -4.62 -20.20
N ASP A 220 11.46 -3.40 -20.22
CA ASP A 220 10.81 -2.81 -21.38
C ASP A 220 11.77 -2.69 -22.57
N PHE A 221 13.02 -2.25 -22.30
CA PHE A 221 14.07 -2.19 -23.32
C PHE A 221 14.43 -3.56 -23.89
N ALA A 222 14.59 -4.57 -23.03
CA ALA A 222 14.85 -5.93 -23.47
C ALA A 222 13.72 -6.51 -24.34
N GLN A 223 12.45 -6.26 -23.97
CA GLN A 223 11.29 -6.68 -24.76
C GLN A 223 11.26 -5.99 -26.15
N THR A 224 11.58 -4.70 -26.18
CA THR A 224 11.65 -3.93 -27.42
C THR A 224 12.72 -4.49 -28.38
N LEU A 225 13.91 -4.80 -27.85
CA LEU A 225 14.98 -5.40 -28.65
C LEU A 225 14.58 -6.79 -29.19
N LEU A 226 14.00 -7.65 -28.35
CA LEU A 226 13.57 -8.99 -28.76
C LEU A 226 12.48 -8.94 -29.84
N SER A 227 11.52 -8.01 -29.71
CA SER A 227 10.48 -7.83 -30.73
C SER A 227 11.01 -7.26 -32.06
N GLY A 228 12.09 -6.45 -32.01
CA GLY A 228 12.79 -5.96 -33.19
C GLY A 228 13.62 -7.03 -33.93
N LEU A 229 14.14 -8.03 -33.20
CA LEU A 229 14.91 -9.14 -33.78
C LEU A 229 14.02 -10.26 -34.37
N SER A 230 12.73 -10.27 -34.04
CA SER A 230 11.77 -11.29 -34.52
C SER A 230 11.07 -10.88 -35.83
N ARG A 231 11.44 -9.76 -36.42
CA ARG A 231 11.01 -9.26 -37.73
C ARG A 231 12.14 -9.41 -38.75
#